data_c105c78a12711e9777caa69d6943f02a
#
_entry.id   c105c78a12711e9777caa69d6943f02a
#
_cell.length_a   1.000
_cell.length_b   1.000
_cell.length_c   1.000
_cell.angle_alpha   90.00
_cell.angle_beta   90.00
_cell.angle_gamma   90.00
#
_symmetry.space_group_name_H-M   'P 1'
#
loop_
_entity.id
_entity.type
_entity.pdbx_description
1 polymer ?
#
loop_
_entity_poly.entity_id
_entity_poly.type
_entity_poly.pdbx_seq_one_letter_code
_entity_poly.pdbx_strand_id
1 'polypeptide(L)'
;NVIDTPGHADFGGEVERGLSMVDGVVLLVDASEGPLPQTRFVLRKALAAKLPVVLLVNKTDRPDARIDGVVAESMDLLLGLASDLADEVPDLDLDAVLNVPVVYASGKLGRASLEQPADGTAPDNEDLEPLFATIMEHIPAPTYDPAGVLQAHVTNLDASPFLGRLALLRIFNGTLKKGQQVAWARQDGQLKTVKITELLGTKGLSREPIESAGPGEIVAVAGIEDIMIGETLTDPENPKPLPLITVDDPAISMTVGINTSPLAGRVKNAKVTARQVKDRLDAELVGNVSLKVLPTERPDAWEVQGRGELALAILVEQMRREGFELTVGKPQVVTKTVDGKVHEPME
;
A
#
# COMPACT_ATOMS: atom_id res chain seq x y z
N ASN A 1 -2.16 -14.69 -4.75
CA ASN A 1 -2.76 -13.43 -4.34
C ASN A 1 -2.23 -12.28 -5.20
N VAL A 2 -3.12 -11.40 -5.65
CA VAL A 2 -2.77 -10.18 -6.39
C VAL A 2 -3.15 -8.99 -5.53
N ILE A 3 -2.20 -8.06 -5.34
CA ILE A 3 -2.40 -6.82 -4.59
C ILE A 3 -2.26 -5.67 -5.58
N ASP A 4 -3.32 -4.89 -5.73
CA ASP A 4 -3.31 -3.66 -6.49
C ASP A 4 -2.76 -2.52 -5.62
N THR A 5 -1.96 -1.65 -6.22
CA THR A 5 -1.37 -0.49 -5.55
C THR A 5 -1.85 0.80 -6.22
N PRO A 6 -2.10 1.86 -5.44
CA PRO A 6 -2.40 3.17 -6.03
C PRO A 6 -1.23 3.66 -6.88
N GLY A 7 -1.55 4.24 -8.04
CA GLY A 7 -0.54 4.73 -8.98
C GLY A 7 -0.03 6.15 -8.70
N HIS A 8 -0.44 6.80 -7.59
CA HIS A 8 -0.06 8.18 -7.29
C HIS A 8 0.92 8.24 -6.09
N ALA A 9 1.95 9.08 -6.19
CA ALA A 9 3.00 9.22 -5.17
C ALA A 9 2.48 9.60 -3.79
N ASP A 10 1.35 10.33 -3.70
CA ASP A 10 0.72 10.73 -2.43
C ASP A 10 0.30 9.54 -1.56
N PHE A 11 0.12 8.36 -2.17
CA PHE A 11 -0.24 7.11 -1.52
C PHE A 11 0.97 6.17 -1.29
N GLY A 12 2.17 6.73 -1.24
CA GLY A 12 3.41 5.96 -1.06
C GLY A 12 3.39 5.01 0.13
N GLY A 13 2.76 5.38 1.24
CA GLY A 13 2.63 4.49 2.40
C GLY A 13 1.76 3.25 2.14
N GLU A 14 0.76 3.34 1.27
CA GLU A 14 -0.04 2.19 0.84
C GLU A 14 0.77 1.29 -0.09
N VAL A 15 1.57 1.87 -0.97
CA VAL A 15 2.51 1.14 -1.82
C VAL A 15 3.54 0.38 -0.98
N GLU A 16 4.17 1.03 0.01
CA GLU A 16 5.15 0.40 0.89
C GLU A 16 4.55 -0.79 1.66
N ARG A 17 3.33 -0.64 2.16
CA ARG A 17 2.59 -1.74 2.79
C ARG A 17 2.28 -2.87 1.81
N GLY A 18 1.86 -2.54 0.58
CA GLY A 18 1.63 -3.50 -0.49
C GLY A 18 2.90 -4.30 -0.79
N LEU A 19 4.02 -3.61 -0.98
CA LEU A 19 5.32 -4.25 -1.26
C LEU A 19 5.81 -5.15 -0.12
N SER A 20 5.44 -4.86 1.14
CA SER A 20 5.79 -5.74 2.27
C SER A 20 4.99 -7.05 2.30
N MET A 21 3.94 -7.19 1.48
CA MET A 21 3.06 -8.36 1.45
C MET A 21 3.30 -9.30 0.28
N VAL A 22 4.19 -8.97 -0.64
CA VAL A 22 4.33 -9.67 -1.93
C VAL A 22 5.69 -10.34 -2.08
N ASP A 23 5.78 -11.27 -3.01
CA ASP A 23 7.00 -12.00 -3.35
C ASP A 23 7.59 -11.54 -4.69
N GLY A 24 6.92 -10.63 -5.39
CA GLY A 24 7.36 -10.00 -6.63
C GLY A 24 6.38 -8.95 -7.10
N VAL A 25 6.72 -8.23 -8.14
CA VAL A 25 5.93 -7.12 -8.68
C VAL A 25 5.73 -7.24 -10.18
N VAL A 26 4.55 -6.86 -10.64
CA VAL A 26 4.27 -6.61 -12.05
C VAL A 26 4.31 -5.10 -12.26
N LEU A 27 5.33 -4.62 -12.96
CA LEU A 27 5.47 -3.22 -13.34
C LEU A 27 4.58 -2.94 -14.54
N LEU A 28 3.45 -2.30 -14.31
CA LEU A 28 2.47 -1.97 -15.35
C LEU A 28 2.80 -0.62 -15.98
N VAL A 29 3.06 -0.60 -17.28
CA VAL A 29 3.38 0.60 -18.04
C VAL A 29 2.44 0.75 -19.23
N ASP A 30 1.97 1.97 -19.48
CA ASP A 30 1.14 2.30 -20.65
C ASP A 30 2.00 2.36 -21.92
N ALA A 31 1.60 1.65 -22.97
CA ALA A 31 2.33 1.56 -24.24
C ALA A 31 2.49 2.90 -24.97
N SER A 32 1.73 3.92 -24.63
CA SER A 32 1.83 5.26 -25.23
C SER A 32 2.57 6.26 -24.34
N GLU A 33 2.32 6.22 -23.02
CA GLU A 33 2.86 7.20 -22.07
C GLU A 33 4.27 6.82 -21.60
N GLY A 34 4.53 5.52 -21.43
CA GLY A 34 5.78 5.02 -20.86
C GLY A 34 5.80 5.12 -19.33
N PRO A 35 6.98 4.92 -18.71
CA PRO A 35 7.13 5.02 -17.25
C PRO A 35 6.98 6.47 -16.79
N LEU A 36 6.03 6.71 -15.87
CA LEU A 36 5.77 8.03 -15.29
C LEU A 36 6.65 8.28 -14.03
N PRO A 37 6.74 9.51 -13.52
CA PRO A 37 7.52 9.81 -12.31
C PRO A 37 7.15 8.92 -11.12
N GLN A 38 5.85 8.61 -10.94
CA GLN A 38 5.39 7.71 -9.88
C GLN A 38 5.95 6.28 -10.03
N THR A 39 6.13 5.82 -11.26
CA THR A 39 6.74 4.53 -11.58
C THR A 39 8.14 4.41 -11.00
N ARG A 40 8.94 5.50 -11.10
CA ARG A 40 10.29 5.56 -10.53
C ARG A 40 10.29 5.32 -9.01
N PHE A 41 9.37 5.98 -8.29
CA PHE A 41 9.26 5.84 -6.84
C PHE A 41 8.92 4.40 -6.42
N VAL A 42 7.87 3.82 -7.02
CA VAL A 42 7.41 2.45 -6.70
C VAL A 42 8.49 1.43 -7.03
N LEU A 43 9.10 1.57 -8.20
CA LEU A 43 10.13 0.65 -8.68
C LEU A 43 11.40 0.71 -7.82
N ARG A 44 11.84 1.91 -7.39
CA ARG A 44 12.96 2.05 -6.44
C ARG A 44 12.68 1.27 -5.14
N LYS A 45 11.47 1.39 -4.58
CA LYS A 45 11.08 0.67 -3.36
C LYS A 45 11.04 -0.85 -3.57
N ALA A 46 10.54 -1.30 -4.72
CA ALA A 46 10.51 -2.73 -5.08
C ALA A 46 11.92 -3.32 -5.21
N LEU A 47 12.82 -2.62 -5.91
CA LEU A 47 14.22 -3.03 -6.06
C LEU A 47 14.97 -3.00 -4.72
N ALA A 48 14.75 -1.98 -3.87
CA ALA A 48 15.32 -1.92 -2.53
C ALA A 48 14.85 -3.08 -1.64
N ALA A 49 13.62 -3.57 -1.84
CA ALA A 49 13.08 -4.76 -1.20
C ALA A 49 13.54 -6.08 -1.88
N LYS A 50 14.38 -6.01 -2.91
CA LYS A 50 14.88 -7.15 -3.70
C LYS A 50 13.76 -8.00 -4.31
N LEU A 51 12.64 -7.37 -4.65
CA LEU A 51 11.52 -8.07 -5.28
C LEU A 51 11.80 -8.27 -6.78
N PRO A 52 11.62 -9.49 -7.32
CA PRO A 52 11.67 -9.72 -8.75
C PRO A 52 10.58 -8.95 -9.47
N VAL A 53 10.90 -8.48 -10.67
CA VAL A 53 10.04 -7.61 -11.48
C VAL A 53 9.66 -8.33 -12.77
N VAL A 54 8.39 -8.20 -13.17
CA VAL A 54 7.88 -8.53 -14.50
C VAL A 54 7.40 -7.22 -15.12
N LEU A 55 7.90 -6.85 -16.30
CA LEU A 55 7.44 -5.66 -17.03
C LEU A 55 6.21 -6.02 -17.87
N LEU A 56 5.09 -5.34 -17.63
CA LEU A 56 3.85 -5.48 -18.38
C LEU A 56 3.55 -4.21 -19.14
N VAL A 57 3.76 -4.23 -20.46
CA VAL A 57 3.41 -3.14 -21.37
C VAL A 57 1.96 -3.29 -21.78
N ASN A 58 1.09 -2.47 -21.21
CA ASN A 58 -0.36 -2.55 -21.40
C ASN A 58 -0.86 -1.50 -22.39
N LYS A 59 -2.07 -1.71 -22.92
CA LYS A 59 -2.74 -0.84 -23.89
C LYS A 59 -2.02 -0.78 -25.23
N THR A 60 -1.42 -1.88 -25.66
CA THR A 60 -0.75 -1.98 -26.96
C THR A 60 -1.67 -1.70 -28.14
N ASP A 61 -2.99 -1.88 -27.95
CA ASP A 61 -4.07 -1.61 -28.91
C ASP A 61 -4.39 -0.11 -29.10
N ARG A 62 -3.74 0.80 -28.36
CA ARG A 62 -3.94 2.24 -28.56
C ARG A 62 -3.29 2.71 -29.87
N PRO A 63 -3.97 3.58 -30.64
CA PRO A 63 -3.40 4.09 -31.92
C PRO A 63 -2.10 4.89 -31.77
N ASP A 64 -1.83 5.41 -30.56
CA ASP A 64 -0.65 6.19 -30.20
C ASP A 64 0.39 5.36 -29.41
N ALA A 65 0.28 4.03 -29.40
CA ALA A 65 1.27 3.13 -28.83
C ALA A 65 2.64 3.29 -29.51
N ARG A 66 3.71 3.19 -28.72
CA ARG A 66 5.12 3.26 -29.16
C ARG A 66 5.93 2.22 -28.38
N ILE A 67 5.59 0.97 -28.58
CA ILE A 67 5.98 -0.16 -27.73
C ILE A 67 7.50 -0.25 -27.55
N ASP A 68 8.29 -0.20 -28.64
CA ASP A 68 9.76 -0.25 -28.58
C ASP A 68 10.35 0.85 -27.70
N GLY A 69 9.84 2.08 -27.85
CA GLY A 69 10.28 3.22 -27.05
C GLY A 69 9.97 3.05 -25.56
N VAL A 70 8.75 2.57 -25.25
CA VAL A 70 8.31 2.35 -23.86
C VAL A 70 9.10 1.23 -23.19
N VAL A 71 9.38 0.15 -23.90
CA VAL A 71 10.24 -0.94 -23.37
C VAL A 71 11.64 -0.40 -23.07
N ALA A 72 12.25 0.33 -24.01
CA ALA A 72 13.59 0.90 -23.84
C ALA A 72 13.63 1.88 -22.65
N GLU A 73 12.69 2.82 -22.55
CA GLU A 73 12.57 3.77 -21.42
C GLU A 73 12.38 3.05 -20.07
N SER A 74 11.61 1.97 -20.05
CA SER A 74 11.37 1.18 -18.83
C SER A 74 12.62 0.42 -18.40
N MET A 75 13.37 -0.15 -19.36
CA MET A 75 14.63 -0.83 -19.06
C MET A 75 15.71 0.15 -18.63
N ASP A 76 15.81 1.33 -19.26
CA ASP A 76 16.73 2.39 -18.84
C ASP A 76 16.42 2.87 -17.40
N LEU A 77 15.15 3.00 -17.05
CA LEU A 77 14.72 3.34 -15.69
C LEU A 77 15.12 2.25 -14.69
N LEU A 78 14.88 0.97 -15.01
CA LEU A 78 15.26 -0.18 -14.17
C LEU A 78 16.76 -0.20 -13.92
N LEU A 79 17.56 -0.09 -14.97
CA LEU A 79 19.04 -0.10 -14.88
C LEU A 79 19.57 1.11 -14.13
N GLY A 80 19.04 2.30 -14.40
CA GLY A 80 19.40 3.51 -13.68
C GLY A 80 19.15 3.39 -12.16
N LEU A 81 17.96 2.91 -11.77
CA LEU A 81 17.62 2.70 -10.36
C LEU A 81 18.45 1.59 -9.70
N ALA A 82 18.72 0.51 -10.41
CA ALA A 82 19.58 -0.57 -9.88
C ALA A 82 21.02 -0.08 -9.65
N SER A 83 21.53 0.76 -10.57
CA SER A 83 22.84 1.41 -10.40
C SER A 83 22.86 2.37 -9.20
N ASP A 84 21.83 3.19 -9.05
CA ASP A 84 21.68 4.12 -7.92
C ASP A 84 21.60 3.38 -6.58
N LEU A 85 21.04 2.17 -6.56
CA LEU A 85 20.85 1.34 -5.36
C LEU A 85 22.04 0.42 -5.05
N ALA A 86 23.00 0.27 -5.95
CA ALA A 86 24.08 -0.70 -5.81
C ALA A 86 24.91 -0.52 -4.51
N ASP A 87 25.11 0.72 -4.07
CA ASP A 87 25.83 1.05 -2.83
C ASP A 87 24.93 0.91 -1.58
N GLU A 88 23.62 1.08 -1.72
CA GLU A 88 22.65 1.06 -0.62
C GLU A 88 22.13 -0.36 -0.32
N VAL A 89 22.03 -1.19 -1.36
CA VAL A 89 21.47 -2.54 -1.31
C VAL A 89 22.52 -3.56 -1.74
N PRO A 90 23.38 -4.02 -0.83
CA PRO A 90 24.31 -5.09 -1.11
C PRO A 90 23.55 -6.33 -1.61
N ASP A 91 24.11 -7.04 -2.57
CA ASP A 91 23.51 -8.25 -3.16
C ASP A 91 22.22 -8.00 -3.96
N LEU A 92 22.00 -6.81 -4.51
CA LEU A 92 20.97 -6.61 -5.53
C LEU A 92 21.34 -7.43 -6.77
N ASP A 93 20.44 -8.30 -7.22
CA ASP A 93 20.64 -9.15 -8.39
C ASP A 93 20.53 -8.33 -9.68
N LEU A 94 21.67 -7.83 -10.16
CA LEU A 94 21.75 -7.04 -11.40
C LEU A 94 21.44 -7.88 -12.64
N ASP A 95 21.75 -9.19 -12.61
CA ASP A 95 21.46 -10.08 -13.73
C ASP A 95 19.92 -10.27 -13.86
N ALA A 96 19.22 -10.37 -12.74
CA ALA A 96 17.75 -10.39 -12.75
C ALA A 96 17.14 -9.09 -13.29
N VAL A 97 17.75 -7.93 -12.99
CA VAL A 97 17.31 -6.63 -13.52
C VAL A 97 17.58 -6.52 -15.03
N LEU A 98 18.69 -7.04 -15.51
CA LEU A 98 19.03 -7.06 -16.96
C LEU A 98 18.12 -7.98 -17.76
N ASN A 99 17.61 -9.05 -17.13
CA ASN A 99 16.79 -10.07 -17.79
C ASN A 99 15.32 -10.04 -17.35
N VAL A 100 14.80 -8.84 -17.04
CA VAL A 100 13.37 -8.67 -16.69
C VAL A 100 12.50 -9.17 -17.84
N PRO A 101 11.58 -10.14 -17.59
CA PRO A 101 10.65 -10.59 -18.60
C PRO A 101 9.67 -9.49 -18.99
N VAL A 102 9.42 -9.36 -20.29
CA VAL A 102 8.48 -8.39 -20.84
C VAL A 102 7.24 -9.11 -21.37
N VAL A 103 6.08 -8.66 -20.93
CA VAL A 103 4.77 -9.14 -21.38
C VAL A 103 4.03 -7.95 -22.00
N TYR A 104 3.40 -8.18 -23.14
CA TYR A 104 2.58 -7.20 -23.85
C TYR A 104 1.11 -7.51 -23.66
N ALA A 105 0.28 -6.50 -23.38
CA ALA A 105 -1.12 -6.73 -23.09
C ALA A 105 -2.06 -5.63 -23.61
N SER A 106 -3.30 -6.04 -23.79
CA SER A 106 -4.47 -5.15 -23.83
C SER A 106 -5.44 -5.59 -22.73
N GLY A 107 -5.38 -4.90 -21.59
CA GLY A 107 -6.30 -5.18 -20.46
C GLY A 107 -7.76 -4.96 -20.84
N LYS A 108 -8.05 -4.06 -21.79
CA LYS A 108 -9.39 -3.82 -22.33
C LYS A 108 -9.96 -5.05 -23.04
N LEU A 109 -9.12 -5.79 -23.73
CA LEU A 109 -9.52 -6.98 -24.50
C LEU A 109 -9.25 -8.29 -23.75
N GLY A 110 -8.56 -8.22 -22.58
CA GLY A 110 -8.21 -9.40 -21.79
C GLY A 110 -7.17 -10.29 -22.47
N ARG A 111 -6.21 -9.72 -23.22
CA ARG A 111 -5.22 -10.45 -24.02
C ARG A 111 -3.81 -10.10 -23.61
N ALA A 112 -2.92 -11.10 -23.63
CA ALA A 112 -1.48 -10.90 -23.40
C ALA A 112 -0.65 -11.80 -24.31
N SER A 113 0.61 -11.39 -24.58
CA SER A 113 1.59 -12.15 -25.37
C SER A 113 3.01 -11.89 -24.87
N LEU A 114 3.91 -12.86 -25.07
CA LEU A 114 5.35 -12.68 -24.93
C LEU A 114 5.99 -12.12 -26.23
N GLU A 115 5.30 -12.26 -27.34
CA GLU A 115 5.72 -11.67 -28.60
C GLU A 115 5.17 -10.26 -28.70
N GLN A 116 6.02 -9.32 -29.09
CA GLN A 116 5.65 -7.92 -29.23
C GLN A 116 4.68 -7.74 -30.39
N PRO A 117 3.48 -7.20 -30.18
CA PRO A 117 2.57 -6.84 -31.26
C PRO A 117 3.06 -5.57 -31.97
N ALA A 118 2.54 -5.31 -33.18
CA ALA A 118 2.75 -4.03 -33.81
C ALA A 118 2.06 -2.90 -33.01
N ASP A 119 2.64 -1.69 -33.09
CA ASP A 119 2.06 -0.51 -32.46
C ASP A 119 0.59 -0.31 -32.86
N GLY A 120 -0.27 -0.05 -31.90
CA GLY A 120 -1.70 0.13 -32.15
C GLY A 120 -2.49 -1.16 -32.35
N THR A 121 -1.87 -2.33 -32.13
CA THR A 121 -2.56 -3.61 -32.25
C THR A 121 -2.62 -4.35 -30.91
N ALA A 122 -3.67 -5.16 -30.75
CA ALA A 122 -3.77 -6.05 -29.60
C ALA A 122 -2.86 -7.28 -29.79
N PRO A 123 -2.41 -7.92 -28.69
CA PRO A 123 -1.77 -9.23 -28.76
C PRO A 123 -2.65 -10.25 -29.50
N ASP A 124 -2.02 -11.14 -30.24
CA ASP A 124 -2.73 -12.17 -31.03
C ASP A 124 -3.36 -13.27 -30.15
N ASN A 125 -2.88 -13.43 -28.92
CA ASN A 125 -3.42 -14.40 -27.97
C ASN A 125 -4.84 -14.04 -27.53
N GLU A 126 -5.67 -15.04 -27.16
CA GLU A 126 -7.09 -14.83 -26.87
C GLU A 126 -7.35 -14.52 -25.39
N ASP A 127 -6.35 -14.66 -24.50
CA ASP A 127 -6.49 -14.53 -23.05
C ASP A 127 -5.22 -13.94 -22.37
N LEU A 128 -5.20 -13.96 -21.05
CA LEU A 128 -4.09 -13.50 -20.20
C LEU A 128 -3.16 -14.63 -19.74
N GLU A 129 -3.30 -15.84 -20.26
CA GLU A 129 -2.47 -16.99 -19.85
C GLU A 129 -0.96 -16.70 -19.94
N PRO A 130 -0.42 -16.05 -21.00
CA PRO A 130 1.00 -15.71 -21.05
C PRO A 130 1.48 -14.84 -19.89
N LEU A 131 0.65 -13.92 -19.40
CA LEU A 131 0.97 -13.10 -18.21
C LEU A 131 1.01 -13.97 -16.97
N PHE A 132 0.01 -14.82 -16.75
CA PHE A 132 -0.05 -15.67 -15.57
C PHE A 132 1.07 -16.72 -15.57
N ALA A 133 1.40 -17.31 -16.72
CA ALA A 133 2.53 -18.21 -16.86
C ALA A 133 3.86 -17.52 -16.51
N THR A 134 4.08 -16.30 -17.00
CA THR A 134 5.27 -15.50 -16.69
C THR A 134 5.37 -15.18 -15.19
N ILE A 135 4.26 -14.82 -14.56
CA ILE A 135 4.23 -14.58 -13.12
C ILE A 135 4.63 -15.86 -12.36
N MET A 136 4.06 -17.01 -12.72
CA MET A 136 4.35 -18.28 -12.06
C MET A 136 5.79 -18.77 -12.28
N GLU A 137 6.41 -18.40 -13.39
CA GLU A 137 7.79 -18.76 -13.72
C GLU A 137 8.82 -17.88 -13.01
N HIS A 138 8.57 -16.55 -12.95
CA HIS A 138 9.58 -15.58 -12.53
C HIS A 138 9.39 -15.07 -11.08
N ILE A 139 8.20 -15.16 -10.51
CA ILE A 139 7.98 -14.78 -9.11
C ILE A 139 8.05 -16.03 -8.24
N PRO A 140 9.04 -16.10 -7.31
CA PRO A 140 9.25 -17.28 -6.49
C PRO A 140 8.07 -17.49 -5.52
N ALA A 141 7.88 -18.74 -5.13
CA ALA A 141 6.97 -19.06 -4.02
C ALA A 141 7.48 -18.43 -2.71
N PRO A 142 6.59 -18.11 -1.76
CA PRO A 142 6.97 -17.57 -0.46
C PRO A 142 8.05 -18.44 0.23
N THR A 143 9.11 -17.79 0.69
CA THR A 143 10.16 -18.47 1.48
C THR A 143 9.80 -18.39 2.97
N TYR A 144 9.97 -19.49 3.69
CA TYR A 144 9.69 -19.56 5.12
C TYR A 144 10.57 -20.62 5.80
N ASP A 145 10.72 -20.51 7.12
CA ASP A 145 11.39 -21.52 7.93
C ASP A 145 10.35 -22.61 8.33
N PRO A 146 10.49 -23.86 7.87
CA PRO A 146 9.56 -24.93 8.24
C PRO A 146 9.49 -25.22 9.75
N ALA A 147 10.54 -24.88 10.50
CA ALA A 147 10.60 -24.98 11.96
C ALA A 147 10.30 -23.63 12.64
N GLY A 148 9.98 -22.60 11.86
CA GLY A 148 9.72 -21.26 12.34
C GLY A 148 8.43 -21.16 13.14
N VAL A 149 8.46 -20.39 14.22
CA VAL A 149 7.27 -20.06 14.99
C VAL A 149 6.37 -19.11 14.20
N LEU A 150 5.10 -19.00 14.62
CA LEU A 150 4.16 -18.07 13.98
C LEU A 150 4.73 -16.65 13.94
N GLN A 151 4.72 -16.08 12.76
CA GLN A 151 4.98 -14.67 12.48
C GLN A 151 3.98 -14.18 11.43
N ALA A 152 3.02 -13.36 11.85
CA ALA A 152 2.01 -12.79 10.98
C ALA A 152 2.01 -11.27 11.16
N HIS A 153 2.27 -10.53 10.08
CA HIS A 153 2.49 -9.09 10.07
C HIS A 153 1.23 -8.35 9.64
N VAL A 154 0.79 -7.41 10.46
CA VAL A 154 -0.39 -6.57 10.15
C VAL A 154 0.00 -5.49 9.14
N THR A 155 -0.58 -5.55 7.96
CA THR A 155 -0.24 -4.67 6.85
C THR A 155 -1.34 -3.68 6.52
N ASN A 156 -2.59 -4.03 6.83
CA ASN A 156 -3.71 -3.13 6.63
C ASN A 156 -4.81 -3.39 7.67
N LEU A 157 -5.72 -2.44 7.81
CA LEU A 157 -6.90 -2.54 8.68
C LEU A 157 -8.16 -2.32 7.86
N ASP A 158 -9.21 -3.02 8.27
CA ASP A 158 -10.55 -2.90 7.70
C ASP A 158 -11.59 -2.97 8.82
N ALA A 159 -12.83 -2.75 8.49
CA ALA A 159 -13.92 -2.82 9.45
C ALA A 159 -15.10 -3.63 8.90
N SER A 160 -15.63 -4.51 9.73
CA SER A 160 -16.85 -5.23 9.45
C SER A 160 -17.96 -4.75 10.37
N PRO A 161 -19.18 -4.50 9.88
CA PRO A 161 -20.32 -4.14 10.73
C PRO A 161 -20.64 -5.20 11.79
N PHE A 162 -20.26 -6.46 11.54
CA PHE A 162 -20.58 -7.60 12.41
C PHE A 162 -19.40 -8.06 13.28
N LEU A 163 -18.17 -7.95 12.76
CA LEU A 163 -16.96 -8.46 13.39
C LEU A 163 -16.10 -7.35 14.02
N GLY A 164 -16.46 -6.09 13.80
CA GLY A 164 -15.68 -4.95 14.25
C GLY A 164 -14.41 -4.76 13.40
N ARG A 165 -13.30 -4.41 14.05
CA ARG A 165 -12.01 -4.21 13.39
C ARG A 165 -11.46 -5.53 12.85
N LEU A 166 -11.02 -5.50 11.61
CA LEU A 166 -10.32 -6.59 10.93
C LEU A 166 -8.88 -6.18 10.65
N ALA A 167 -7.93 -6.99 11.08
CA ALA A 167 -6.54 -6.82 10.70
C ALA A 167 -6.23 -7.72 9.50
N LEU A 168 -5.82 -7.10 8.39
CA LEU A 168 -5.27 -7.82 7.24
C LEU A 168 -3.79 -8.05 7.52
N LEU A 169 -3.36 -9.30 7.38
CA LEU A 169 -2.00 -9.68 7.67
C LEU A 169 -1.48 -10.73 6.70
N ARG A 170 -0.17 -10.70 6.48
CA ARG A 170 0.55 -11.76 5.80
C ARG A 170 1.21 -12.68 6.83
N ILE A 171 1.09 -13.97 6.63
CA ILE A 171 1.79 -14.98 7.42
C ILE A 171 3.17 -15.22 6.79
N PHE A 172 4.24 -14.95 7.55
CA PHE A 172 5.61 -15.18 7.11
C PHE A 172 6.11 -16.56 7.54
N ASN A 173 5.79 -16.99 8.76
CA ASN A 173 6.18 -18.30 9.29
C ASN A 173 5.05 -18.89 10.12
N GLY A 174 5.09 -20.21 10.28
CA GLY A 174 4.15 -20.96 11.11
C GLY A 174 2.74 -21.01 10.54
N THR A 175 1.79 -21.33 11.40
CA THR A 175 0.37 -21.49 11.00
C THR A 175 -0.51 -20.72 11.98
N LEU A 176 -1.44 -19.96 11.45
CA LEU A 176 -2.48 -19.26 12.22
C LEU A 176 -3.79 -20.03 12.12
N LYS A 177 -4.48 -20.22 13.26
CA LYS A 177 -5.75 -20.97 13.33
C LYS A 177 -6.85 -20.13 13.97
N LYS A 178 -8.07 -20.35 13.53
CA LYS A 178 -9.26 -19.81 14.20
C LYS A 178 -9.31 -20.30 15.65
N GLY A 179 -9.61 -19.40 16.59
CA GLY A 179 -9.68 -19.71 18.01
C GLY A 179 -8.35 -19.83 18.74
N GLN A 180 -7.21 -19.71 18.03
CA GLN A 180 -5.87 -19.78 18.60
C GLN A 180 -5.59 -18.59 19.53
N GLN A 181 -4.85 -18.85 20.59
CA GLN A 181 -4.19 -17.81 21.39
C GLN A 181 -2.84 -17.48 20.77
N VAL A 182 -2.56 -16.20 20.59
CA VAL A 182 -1.31 -15.69 20.02
C VAL A 182 -0.78 -14.56 20.89
N ALA A 183 0.52 -14.30 20.81
CA ALA A 183 1.10 -13.10 21.35
C ALA A 183 0.96 -11.98 20.31
N TRP A 184 0.42 -10.86 20.71
CA TRP A 184 0.35 -9.63 19.96
C TRP A 184 1.49 -8.71 20.39
N ALA A 185 2.48 -8.55 19.52
CA ALA A 185 3.60 -7.65 19.69
C ALA A 185 3.23 -6.26 19.17
N ARG A 186 3.13 -5.31 20.07
CA ARG A 186 2.70 -3.95 19.82
C ARG A 186 3.86 -3.05 19.40
N GLN A 187 3.54 -1.91 18.79
CA GLN A 187 4.52 -0.88 18.41
C GLN A 187 5.31 -0.31 19.61
N ASP A 188 4.70 -0.28 20.80
CA ASP A 188 5.36 0.15 22.06
C ASP A 188 6.25 -0.91 22.70
N GLY A 189 6.45 -2.06 22.04
CA GLY A 189 7.25 -3.19 22.50
C GLY A 189 6.55 -4.08 23.53
N GLN A 190 5.30 -3.79 23.89
CA GLN A 190 4.53 -4.64 24.79
C GLN A 190 4.03 -5.90 24.08
N LEU A 191 3.98 -7.01 24.83
CA LEU A 191 3.39 -8.26 24.39
C LEU A 191 2.08 -8.50 25.16
N LYS A 192 1.01 -8.79 24.41
CA LYS A 192 -0.28 -9.18 24.99
C LYS A 192 -0.73 -10.50 24.40
N THR A 193 -1.24 -11.40 25.21
CA THR A 193 -1.89 -12.62 24.72
C THR A 193 -3.33 -12.29 24.32
N VAL A 194 -3.69 -12.63 23.09
CA VAL A 194 -5.02 -12.39 22.51
C VAL A 194 -5.54 -13.66 21.84
N LYS A 195 -6.86 -13.73 21.66
CA LYS A 195 -7.49 -14.85 20.99
C LYS A 195 -8.04 -14.41 19.64
N ILE A 196 -7.73 -15.14 18.58
CA ILE A 196 -8.30 -14.94 17.24
C ILE A 196 -9.75 -15.44 17.26
N THR A 197 -10.72 -14.56 17.14
CA THR A 197 -12.14 -14.94 17.15
C THR A 197 -12.60 -15.43 15.78
N GLU A 198 -12.16 -14.77 14.71
CA GLU A 198 -12.43 -15.18 13.33
C GLU A 198 -11.16 -15.08 12.51
N LEU A 199 -11.04 -16.04 11.56
CA LEU A 199 -10.00 -16.07 10.54
C LEU A 199 -10.68 -16.16 9.18
N LEU A 200 -10.38 -15.20 8.30
CA LEU A 200 -11.02 -15.07 6.99
C LEU A 200 -9.95 -15.12 5.89
N GLY A 201 -10.13 -16.04 4.95
CA GLY A 201 -9.35 -16.07 3.71
C GLY A 201 -10.06 -15.33 2.59
N THR A 202 -9.31 -14.89 1.58
CA THR A 202 -9.86 -14.26 0.38
C THR A 202 -10.10 -15.31 -0.71
N LYS A 203 -11.30 -15.33 -1.26
CA LYS A 203 -11.66 -16.18 -2.39
C LYS A 203 -12.36 -15.35 -3.46
N GLY A 204 -11.68 -15.13 -4.57
CA GLY A 204 -12.11 -14.15 -5.55
C GLY A 204 -12.17 -12.75 -4.93
N LEU A 205 -13.35 -12.13 -4.92
CA LEU A 205 -13.60 -10.81 -4.33
C LEU A 205 -14.23 -10.84 -2.93
N SER A 206 -14.47 -12.03 -2.37
CA SER A 206 -15.13 -12.21 -1.08
C SER A 206 -14.16 -12.76 -0.02
N ARG A 207 -14.47 -12.46 1.24
CA ARG A 207 -13.81 -13.09 2.39
C ARG A 207 -14.68 -14.18 2.95
N GLU A 208 -14.11 -15.37 3.10
CA GLU A 208 -14.80 -16.53 3.65
C GLU A 208 -14.08 -17.02 4.92
N PRO A 209 -14.82 -17.49 5.94
CA PRO A 209 -14.22 -18.09 7.12
C PRO A 209 -13.37 -19.33 6.74
N ILE A 210 -12.18 -19.40 7.31
CA ILE A 210 -11.26 -20.54 7.17
C ILE A 210 -10.80 -21.01 8.54
N GLU A 211 -10.38 -22.27 8.64
CA GLU A 211 -9.93 -22.87 9.90
C GLU A 211 -8.45 -22.59 10.18
N SER A 212 -7.64 -22.51 9.16
CA SER A 212 -6.20 -22.26 9.28
C SER A 212 -5.62 -21.62 8.04
N ALA A 213 -4.49 -20.92 8.21
CA ALA A 213 -3.70 -20.36 7.13
C ALA A 213 -2.21 -20.50 7.42
N GLY A 214 -1.41 -20.67 6.38
CA GLY A 214 0.03 -20.92 6.42
C GLY A 214 0.88 -19.79 5.83
N PRO A 215 2.21 -20.02 5.74
CA PRO A 215 3.14 -19.03 5.21
C PRO A 215 2.79 -18.60 3.78
N GLY A 216 2.92 -17.29 3.52
CA GLY A 216 2.60 -16.66 2.23
C GLY A 216 1.12 -16.27 2.07
N GLU A 217 0.22 -16.80 2.90
CA GLU A 217 -1.19 -16.44 2.82
C GLU A 217 -1.47 -15.08 3.43
N ILE A 218 -2.39 -14.35 2.78
CA ILE A 218 -2.90 -13.07 3.24
C ILE A 218 -4.32 -13.30 3.74
N VAL A 219 -4.54 -13.03 5.02
CA VAL A 219 -5.79 -13.30 5.71
C VAL A 219 -6.25 -12.09 6.52
N ALA A 220 -7.54 -12.09 6.89
CA ALA A 220 -8.07 -11.12 7.83
C ALA A 220 -8.42 -11.79 9.15
N VAL A 221 -8.07 -11.15 10.26
CA VAL A 221 -8.40 -11.63 11.61
C VAL A 221 -9.27 -10.63 12.36
N ALA A 222 -10.18 -11.16 13.20
CA ALA A 222 -10.96 -10.38 14.15
C ALA A 222 -10.64 -10.81 15.60
N GLY A 223 -11.03 -9.96 16.56
CA GLY A 223 -10.88 -10.21 17.99
C GLY A 223 -9.83 -9.35 18.68
N ILE A 224 -9.19 -8.42 17.95
CA ILE A 224 -8.19 -7.52 18.51
C ILE A 224 -8.56 -6.08 18.12
N GLU A 225 -9.29 -5.39 19.01
CA GLU A 225 -9.90 -4.08 18.73
C GLU A 225 -8.87 -2.97 18.49
N ASP A 226 -7.75 -2.98 19.21
CA ASP A 226 -6.75 -1.91 19.18
C ASP A 226 -5.52 -2.23 18.31
N ILE A 227 -5.58 -3.30 17.52
CA ILE A 227 -4.45 -3.69 16.67
C ILE A 227 -4.15 -2.61 15.64
N MET A 228 -2.86 -2.38 15.40
CA MET A 228 -2.37 -1.35 14.49
C MET A 228 -1.53 -1.96 13.36
N ILE A 229 -1.41 -1.21 12.29
CA ILE A 229 -0.54 -1.56 11.16
C ILE A 229 0.92 -1.62 11.61
N GLY A 230 1.67 -2.61 11.12
CA GLY A 230 3.07 -2.85 11.48
C GLY A 230 3.26 -3.71 12.72
N GLU A 231 2.20 -4.06 13.44
CA GLU A 231 2.27 -4.96 14.58
C GLU A 231 2.32 -6.43 14.15
N THR A 232 2.83 -7.30 15.01
CA THR A 232 3.02 -8.73 14.70
C THR A 232 2.18 -9.60 15.62
N LEU A 233 1.50 -10.59 15.04
CA LEU A 233 0.97 -11.74 15.78
C LEU A 233 1.98 -12.87 15.72
N THR A 234 2.37 -13.39 16.87
CA THR A 234 3.44 -14.39 16.99
C THR A 234 3.11 -15.45 18.02
N ASP A 235 4.02 -16.42 18.17
CA ASP A 235 3.89 -17.49 19.15
C ASP A 235 3.98 -16.93 20.58
N PRO A 236 3.07 -17.30 21.52
CA PRO A 236 3.09 -16.80 22.87
C PRO A 236 4.24 -17.34 23.74
N GLU A 237 4.78 -18.52 23.43
CA GLU A 237 5.87 -19.15 24.18
C GLU A 237 7.25 -18.69 23.69
N ASN A 238 7.36 -18.37 22.38
CA ASN A 238 8.59 -17.90 21.75
C ASN A 238 8.31 -16.73 20.83
N PRO A 239 8.00 -15.54 21.37
CA PRO A 239 7.63 -14.37 20.57
C PRO A 239 8.79 -13.90 19.68
N LYS A 240 8.53 -13.78 18.35
CA LYS A 240 9.48 -13.26 17.38
C LYS A 240 8.80 -12.16 16.56
N PRO A 241 8.70 -10.92 17.08
CA PRO A 241 8.11 -9.81 16.33
C PRO A 241 8.92 -9.50 15.08
N LEU A 242 8.21 -9.12 14.02
CA LEU A 242 8.81 -8.60 12.80
C LEU A 242 9.14 -7.11 12.96
N PRO A 243 10.07 -6.55 12.17
CA PRO A 243 10.35 -5.12 12.15
C PRO A 243 9.06 -4.34 11.83
N LEU A 244 8.91 -3.17 12.45
CA LEU A 244 7.78 -2.30 12.16
C LEU A 244 7.81 -1.82 10.70
N ILE A 245 6.65 -1.71 10.09
CA ILE A 245 6.55 -1.10 8.76
C ILE A 245 6.79 0.40 8.94
N THR A 246 7.88 0.88 8.36
CA THR A 246 8.19 2.31 8.32
C THR A 246 7.55 2.93 7.10
N VAL A 247 6.87 4.04 7.29
CA VAL A 247 6.28 4.84 6.22
C VAL A 247 6.99 6.19 6.23
N ASP A 248 7.32 6.71 5.06
CA ASP A 248 7.95 8.01 4.94
C ASP A 248 7.11 9.11 5.60
N ASP A 249 7.77 10.09 6.19
CA ASP A 249 7.09 11.19 6.88
C ASP A 249 6.25 12.06 5.93
N PRO A 250 5.17 12.68 6.44
CA PRO A 250 4.39 13.64 5.68
C PRO A 250 5.22 14.82 5.18
N ALA A 251 4.95 15.23 3.93
CA ALA A 251 5.63 16.38 3.30
C ALA A 251 4.78 17.65 3.28
N ILE A 252 3.46 17.53 3.31
CA ILE A 252 2.52 18.66 3.20
C ILE A 252 1.54 18.65 4.37
N SER A 253 1.19 19.82 4.86
CA SER A 253 0.16 20.01 5.89
C SER A 253 -0.96 20.93 5.40
N MET A 254 -2.14 20.75 5.96
CA MET A 254 -3.31 21.57 5.72
C MET A 254 -4.12 21.71 7.01
N THR A 255 -4.61 22.90 7.29
CA THR A 255 -5.54 23.09 8.41
C THR A 255 -6.94 22.68 8.01
N VAL A 256 -7.55 21.78 8.78
CA VAL A 256 -8.96 21.36 8.63
C VAL A 256 -9.71 21.77 9.89
N GLY A 257 -10.75 22.55 9.74
CA GLY A 257 -11.57 23.05 10.85
C GLY A 257 -13.06 22.96 10.56
N ILE A 258 -13.88 23.24 11.56
CA ILE A 258 -15.33 23.33 11.39
C ILE A 258 -15.72 24.54 10.54
N ASN A 259 -16.88 24.47 9.91
CA ASN A 259 -17.47 25.63 9.26
C ASN A 259 -18.01 26.62 10.30
N THR A 260 -17.39 27.79 10.40
CA THR A 260 -17.78 28.88 11.31
C THR A 260 -18.57 29.99 10.61
N SER A 261 -18.95 29.78 9.34
CA SER A 261 -19.72 30.77 8.58
C SER A 261 -21.17 30.90 9.09
N PRO A 262 -21.86 32.01 8.85
CA PRO A 262 -23.29 32.15 9.17
C PRO A 262 -24.22 31.15 8.45
N LEU A 263 -23.70 30.41 7.50
CA LEU A 263 -24.41 29.37 6.73
C LEU A 263 -24.22 27.97 7.29
N ALA A 264 -23.39 27.79 8.32
CA ALA A 264 -23.12 26.50 8.93
C ALA A 264 -24.39 25.86 9.48
N GLY A 265 -24.55 24.55 9.26
CA GLY A 265 -25.66 23.76 9.79
C GLY A 265 -27.01 23.97 9.09
N ARG A 266 -27.07 24.65 7.95
CA ARG A 266 -28.30 24.81 7.18
C ARG A 266 -28.70 23.60 6.34
N VAL A 267 -27.74 22.73 6.06
CA VAL A 267 -27.97 21.47 5.36
C VAL A 267 -28.51 20.43 6.35
N LYS A 268 -29.56 19.71 5.95
CA LYS A 268 -30.15 18.65 6.79
C LYS A 268 -29.08 17.58 7.10
N ASN A 269 -28.95 17.22 8.37
CA ASN A 269 -27.97 16.24 8.88
C ASN A 269 -26.51 16.67 8.74
N ALA A 270 -26.22 17.97 8.57
CA ALA A 270 -24.84 18.46 8.54
C ALA A 270 -24.10 18.17 9.84
N LYS A 271 -22.86 17.71 9.72
CA LYS A 271 -21.92 17.49 10.83
C LYS A 271 -21.06 18.72 10.97
N VAL A 272 -21.33 19.51 11.99
CA VAL A 272 -20.74 20.86 12.16
C VAL A 272 -19.96 21.05 13.46
N THR A 273 -19.88 20.00 14.31
CA THR A 273 -19.23 20.14 15.62
C THR A 273 -17.76 19.71 15.59
N ALA A 274 -16.92 20.41 16.37
CA ALA A 274 -15.50 20.09 16.50
C ALA A 274 -15.27 18.62 16.92
N ARG A 275 -16.10 18.11 17.82
CA ARG A 275 -16.01 16.71 18.26
C ARG A 275 -16.22 15.73 17.11
N GLN A 276 -17.27 15.92 16.27
CA GLN A 276 -17.54 15.04 15.14
C GLN A 276 -16.38 15.05 14.14
N VAL A 277 -15.81 16.23 13.87
CA VAL A 277 -14.66 16.34 12.94
C VAL A 277 -13.45 15.63 13.53
N LYS A 278 -13.14 15.83 14.83
CA LYS A 278 -12.03 15.15 15.50
C LYS A 278 -12.20 13.64 15.49
N ASP A 279 -13.38 13.14 15.90
CA ASP A 279 -13.67 11.70 15.93
C ASP A 279 -13.49 11.07 14.53
N ARG A 280 -13.87 11.80 13.46
CA ARG A 280 -13.69 11.33 12.08
C ARG A 280 -12.21 11.34 11.65
N LEU A 281 -11.45 12.37 12.01
CA LEU A 281 -10.01 12.43 11.74
C LEU A 281 -9.27 11.32 12.51
N ASP A 282 -9.63 11.05 13.76
CA ASP A 282 -9.04 9.97 14.55
C ASP A 282 -9.38 8.58 13.95
N ALA A 283 -10.59 8.42 13.43
CA ALA A 283 -10.97 7.19 12.72
C ALA A 283 -10.15 6.98 11.44
N GLU A 284 -9.79 8.05 10.73
CA GLU A 284 -8.91 7.98 9.56
C GLU A 284 -7.51 7.46 9.91
N LEU A 285 -6.95 7.94 11.04
CA LEU A 285 -5.61 7.52 11.48
C LEU A 285 -5.50 6.02 11.80
N VAL A 286 -6.61 5.34 12.02
CA VAL A 286 -6.61 3.89 12.27
C VAL A 286 -6.13 3.12 11.05
N GLY A 287 -6.62 3.49 9.86
CA GLY A 287 -6.29 2.80 8.61
C GLY A 287 -5.21 3.50 7.77
N ASN A 288 -4.93 4.77 8.04
CA ASN A 288 -4.03 5.59 7.24
C ASN A 288 -2.82 6.06 8.06
N VAL A 289 -1.76 5.26 8.03
CA VAL A 289 -0.50 5.55 8.77
C VAL A 289 0.33 6.67 8.13
N SER A 290 -0.01 7.09 6.91
CA SER A 290 0.67 8.16 6.19
C SER A 290 0.18 9.55 6.60
N LEU A 291 -0.90 9.62 7.39
CA LEU A 291 -1.46 10.86 7.90
C LEU A 291 -1.02 11.11 9.35
N LYS A 292 -0.85 12.39 9.69
CA LYS A 292 -0.74 12.85 11.07
C LYS A 292 -1.78 13.95 11.32
N VAL A 293 -2.39 13.95 12.51
CA VAL A 293 -3.36 14.97 12.91
C VAL A 293 -2.85 15.61 14.20
N LEU A 294 -2.50 16.89 14.10
CA LEU A 294 -1.93 17.67 15.20
C LEU A 294 -2.91 18.74 15.66
N PRO A 295 -2.93 19.09 16.96
CA PRO A 295 -3.71 20.19 17.45
C PRO A 295 -3.15 21.52 16.90
N THR A 296 -4.02 22.52 16.73
CA THR A 296 -3.62 23.89 16.43
C THR A 296 -3.91 24.79 17.63
N GLU A 297 -3.58 26.08 17.55
CA GLU A 297 -3.96 27.07 18.56
C GLU A 297 -5.49 27.23 18.69
N ARG A 298 -6.22 26.86 17.66
CA ARG A 298 -7.68 26.87 17.64
C ARG A 298 -8.23 25.51 18.09
N PRO A 299 -9.15 25.45 19.05
CA PRO A 299 -9.72 24.19 19.55
C PRO A 299 -10.70 23.51 18.56
N ASP A 300 -11.08 24.22 17.50
CA ASP A 300 -12.03 23.80 16.47
C ASP A 300 -11.37 23.52 15.09
N ALA A 301 -10.03 23.44 15.07
CA ALA A 301 -9.26 23.15 13.88
C ALA A 301 -8.03 22.29 14.19
N TRP A 302 -7.61 21.49 13.23
CA TRP A 302 -6.47 20.57 13.31
C TRP A 302 -5.55 20.76 12.11
N GLU A 303 -4.27 20.59 12.33
CA GLU A 303 -3.31 20.45 11.26
C GLU A 303 -3.29 18.99 10.82
N VAL A 304 -3.66 18.73 9.57
CA VAL A 304 -3.62 17.41 8.94
C VAL A 304 -2.43 17.39 8.00
N GLN A 305 -1.49 16.49 8.27
CA GLN A 305 -0.28 16.31 7.49
C GLN A 305 -0.38 15.03 6.66
N GLY A 306 0.04 15.09 5.40
CA GLY A 306 0.05 13.97 4.45
C GLY A 306 1.23 14.05 3.49
N ARG A 307 1.38 13.05 2.64
CA ARG A 307 2.49 13.02 1.66
C ARG A 307 2.30 14.05 0.55
N GLY A 308 1.06 14.25 0.11
CA GLY A 308 0.77 15.18 -0.98
C GLY A 308 -0.62 15.80 -0.91
N GLU A 309 -0.86 16.76 -1.79
CA GLU A 309 -2.10 17.53 -1.81
C GLU A 309 -3.32 16.68 -2.19
N LEU A 310 -3.15 15.71 -3.09
CA LEU A 310 -4.25 14.87 -3.55
C LEU A 310 -4.79 13.99 -2.42
N ALA A 311 -3.92 13.40 -1.59
CA ALA A 311 -4.33 12.59 -0.45
C ALA A 311 -5.17 13.41 0.55
N LEU A 312 -4.75 14.64 0.85
CA LEU A 312 -5.47 15.56 1.72
C LEU A 312 -6.81 16.02 1.09
N ALA A 313 -6.81 16.30 -0.22
CA ALA A 313 -8.02 16.69 -0.95
C ALA A 313 -9.06 15.55 -0.98
N ILE A 314 -8.62 14.30 -1.16
CA ILE A 314 -9.50 13.12 -1.11
C ILE A 314 -10.11 12.95 0.27
N LEU A 315 -9.33 13.08 1.34
CA LEU A 315 -9.86 13.02 2.72
C LEU A 315 -10.93 14.09 2.95
N VAL A 316 -10.67 15.33 2.56
CA VAL A 316 -11.66 16.44 2.68
C VAL A 316 -12.92 16.13 1.87
N GLU A 317 -12.77 15.62 0.63
CA GLU A 317 -13.91 15.29 -0.22
C GLU A 317 -14.74 14.12 0.34
N GLN A 318 -14.09 13.10 0.90
CA GLN A 318 -14.79 12.00 1.58
C GLN A 318 -15.58 12.52 2.79
N MET A 319 -14.95 13.34 3.65
CA MET A 319 -15.64 13.95 4.77
C MET A 319 -16.83 14.83 4.31
N ARG A 320 -16.65 15.61 3.25
CA ARG A 320 -17.73 16.40 2.64
C ARG A 320 -18.90 15.53 2.21
N ARG A 321 -18.64 14.40 1.55
CA ARG A 321 -19.69 13.43 1.13
C ARG A 321 -20.37 12.76 2.31
N GLU A 322 -19.67 12.58 3.43
CA GLU A 322 -20.22 12.09 4.69
C GLU A 322 -21.09 13.13 5.44
N GLY A 323 -21.20 14.35 4.91
CA GLY A 323 -22.01 15.45 5.46
C GLY A 323 -21.28 16.37 6.43
N PHE A 324 -19.95 16.34 6.47
CA PHE A 324 -19.18 17.32 7.24
C PHE A 324 -19.13 18.66 6.50
N GLU A 325 -19.35 19.73 7.23
CA GLU A 325 -19.10 21.10 6.77
C GLU A 325 -17.76 21.57 7.34
N LEU A 326 -16.78 21.77 6.45
CA LEU A 326 -15.39 22.03 6.82
C LEU A 326 -14.91 23.38 6.30
N THR A 327 -13.95 23.98 7.00
CA THR A 327 -13.04 24.98 6.47
C THR A 327 -11.68 24.34 6.24
N VAL A 328 -11.06 24.68 5.11
CA VAL A 328 -9.77 24.11 4.71
C VAL A 328 -8.79 25.26 4.47
N GLY A 329 -7.63 25.18 5.10
CA GLY A 329 -6.54 26.12 4.90
C GLY A 329 -5.75 25.86 3.62
N LYS A 330 -4.79 26.74 3.32
CA LYS A 330 -3.86 26.50 2.21
C LYS A 330 -2.87 25.42 2.59
N PRO A 331 -2.48 24.53 1.65
CA PRO A 331 -1.38 23.60 1.85
C PRO A 331 -0.08 24.33 2.19
N GLN A 332 0.70 23.76 3.08
CA GLN A 332 2.01 24.24 3.52
C GLN A 332 2.99 23.07 3.57
N VAL A 333 4.25 23.35 3.27
CA VAL A 333 5.31 22.34 3.38
C VAL A 333 5.59 22.04 4.85
N VAL A 334 5.68 20.76 5.19
CA VAL A 334 6.07 20.31 6.53
C VAL A 334 7.58 20.44 6.64
N THR A 335 8.06 21.24 7.61
CA THR A 335 9.48 21.43 7.85
C THR A 335 9.93 20.70 9.12
N LYS A 336 11.17 20.24 9.16
CA LYS A 336 11.82 19.67 10.35
C LYS A 336 12.99 20.55 10.76
N THR A 337 13.16 20.74 12.07
CA THR A 337 14.37 21.37 12.60
C THR A 337 15.36 20.29 13.03
N VAL A 338 16.50 20.21 12.35
CA VAL A 338 17.60 19.29 12.66
C VAL A 338 18.85 20.15 12.93
N ASP A 339 19.48 19.97 14.08
CA ASP A 339 20.67 20.72 14.50
C ASP A 339 20.49 22.26 14.44
N GLY A 340 19.29 22.74 14.75
CA GLY A 340 18.94 24.17 14.72
C GLY A 340 18.73 24.77 13.33
N LYS A 341 18.76 23.97 12.28
CA LYS A 341 18.44 24.36 10.90
C LYS A 341 17.10 23.80 10.46
N VAL A 342 16.35 24.60 9.74
CA VAL A 342 15.05 24.18 9.14
C VAL A 342 15.35 23.43 7.84
N HIS A 343 14.81 22.22 7.73
CA HIS A 343 14.89 21.36 6.55
C HIS A 343 13.49 21.17 5.96
N GLU A 344 13.40 21.19 4.65
CA GLU A 344 12.22 20.82 3.88
C GLU A 344 12.39 19.39 3.33
N PRO A 345 11.29 18.63 3.13
CA PRO A 345 11.38 17.36 2.43
C PRO A 345 11.81 17.61 0.98
N MET A 346 12.75 16.80 0.49
CA MET A 346 13.16 16.77 -0.92
C MET A 346 12.69 15.45 -1.52
N GLU A 347 12.07 15.51 -2.71
CA GLU A 347 11.79 14.34 -3.54
C GLU A 347 13.04 13.90 -4.31
#